data_28f6b259ed202ab92b02397dd16d53fb
#
_entry.id   28f6b259ed202ab92b02397dd16d53fb
#
_cell.length_a   1.000
_cell.length_b   1.000
_cell.length_c   1.000
_cell.angle_alpha   90.00
_cell.angle_beta   90.00
_cell.angle_gamma   90.00
#
_symmetry.space_group_name_H-M   'P 1'
#
loop_
_entity.id
_entity.type
_entity.pdbx_description
1 polymer ?
#
loop_
_entity_poly.entity_id
_entity_poly.type
_entity_poly.pdbx_seq_one_letter_code
_entity_poly.pdbx_strand_id
1 'polypeptide(L)'
;MPEQVVLIIGEVFVDTHLDIVRQGIPLTRLGGIFHAARGFSALNINFALAYYCPDYLDDDVNEWSCILRTQGCYRLGRINRAPNVMLISESTEAGNQGYINILKDQTEYIEIAELEEVIQRVHPSDILLFPGRFDCRNVMEALEKFPGRVHIDVHYDSEGLLDYTNRKIETVFTSTSSTMFVYDCHGDIEKLLQFYKKYNVQKLILKENRGGSRCYLLSANMQIETYAYYVPEMHSVGVGDVYDAAFISCLFKDETKKQMTFASLCAAKYAETMAFDRFEKHVQLIYENIDEWKTLKGVRLAWEKRKNLNIYLAAPDFPDVDTGLLDVLYNNLCYHNFSPRRPIKENGLVTQGLSEEEKVLIYRKDCSLLNECVLLIAVLLTNDPGTLVELGMFKQAGKPTVIFDPYHYCTNMFVSHTADYLCYKITDVMDAVFLCLGEK
;
A
#
# COMPACT_ATOMS: atom_id res chain seq x y z
N MET A 1 -27.03 -18.98 -10.75
CA MET A 1 -26.69 -17.60 -11.15
C MET A 1 -25.76 -17.71 -12.33
N PRO A 2 -25.74 -16.79 -13.29
CA PRO A 2 -24.71 -16.82 -14.32
C PRO A 2 -23.33 -16.78 -13.64
N GLU A 3 -22.40 -17.53 -14.18
CA GLU A 3 -21.03 -17.59 -13.71
C GLU A 3 -20.39 -16.19 -13.83
N GLN A 4 -19.66 -15.74 -12.80
CA GLN A 4 -19.01 -14.43 -12.83
C GLN A 4 -17.87 -14.45 -13.86
N VAL A 5 -17.84 -13.47 -14.75
CA VAL A 5 -16.74 -13.24 -15.69
C VAL A 5 -16.29 -11.78 -15.52
N VAL A 6 -15.02 -11.56 -15.27
CA VAL A 6 -14.43 -10.23 -15.06
C VAL A 6 -13.57 -9.84 -16.26
N LEU A 7 -13.81 -8.68 -16.87
CA LEU A 7 -12.91 -8.09 -17.84
C LEU A 7 -12.00 -7.08 -17.14
N ILE A 8 -10.69 -7.33 -17.17
CA ILE A 8 -9.69 -6.44 -16.58
C ILE A 8 -9.14 -5.55 -17.71
N ILE A 9 -9.22 -4.23 -17.52
CA ILE A 9 -8.76 -3.25 -18.51
C ILE A 9 -7.60 -2.45 -17.92
N GLY A 10 -6.46 -2.37 -18.64
CA GLY A 10 -5.35 -1.52 -18.22
C GLY A 10 -4.00 -1.85 -18.85
N GLU A 11 -2.96 -1.21 -18.33
CA GLU A 11 -1.58 -1.37 -18.82
C GLU A 11 -0.89 -2.62 -18.28
N VAL A 12 0.04 -3.14 -19.09
CA VAL A 12 1.01 -4.16 -18.66
C VAL A 12 2.38 -3.51 -18.54
N PHE A 13 3.01 -3.67 -17.40
CA PHE A 13 4.36 -3.19 -17.09
C PHE A 13 5.33 -4.35 -16.87
N VAL A 14 6.63 -4.06 -17.00
CA VAL A 14 7.69 -4.89 -16.42
C VAL A 14 8.08 -4.26 -15.09
N ASP A 15 7.69 -4.88 -13.98
CA ASP A 15 8.16 -4.48 -12.67
C ASP A 15 9.58 -5.00 -12.44
N THR A 16 10.50 -4.11 -12.11
CA THR A 16 11.90 -4.42 -11.85
C THR A 16 12.24 -4.03 -10.41
N HIS A 17 12.34 -5.01 -9.54
CA HIS A 17 12.63 -4.86 -8.11
C HIS A 17 14.14 -4.73 -7.89
N LEU A 18 14.63 -3.52 -7.64
CA LEU A 18 16.07 -3.24 -7.51
C LEU A 18 16.66 -3.78 -6.20
N ASP A 19 15.86 -3.87 -5.16
CA ASP A 19 16.22 -4.35 -3.82
C ASP A 19 16.07 -5.88 -3.65
N ILE A 20 15.41 -6.57 -4.60
CA ILE A 20 15.28 -8.04 -4.63
C ILE A 20 16.18 -8.60 -5.73
N VAL A 21 17.36 -9.07 -5.34
CA VAL A 21 18.38 -9.54 -6.27
C VAL A 21 18.56 -11.06 -6.16
N ARG A 22 18.50 -11.76 -7.29
CA ARG A 22 18.81 -13.19 -7.40
C ARG A 22 19.98 -13.37 -8.34
N GLN A 23 21.07 -13.98 -7.86
CA GLN A 23 22.29 -14.23 -8.66
C GLN A 23 22.87 -12.94 -9.32
N GLY A 24 22.78 -11.80 -8.63
CA GLY A 24 23.27 -10.52 -9.13
C GLY A 24 22.34 -9.80 -10.12
N ILE A 25 21.13 -10.35 -10.37
CA ILE A 25 20.15 -9.77 -11.30
C ILE A 25 18.91 -9.33 -10.51
N PRO A 26 18.43 -8.08 -10.69
CA PRO A 26 17.17 -7.61 -10.13
C PRO A 26 16.00 -8.50 -10.57
N LEU A 27 15.08 -8.77 -9.67
CA LEU A 27 13.91 -9.57 -9.98
C LEU A 27 12.95 -8.78 -10.87
N THR A 28 12.56 -9.37 -11.99
CA THR A 28 11.57 -8.81 -12.91
C THR A 28 10.34 -9.70 -13.02
N ARG A 29 9.16 -9.09 -13.23
CA ARG A 29 7.91 -9.79 -13.53
C ARG A 29 6.94 -8.88 -14.28
N LEU A 30 5.93 -9.47 -14.94
CA LEU A 30 4.82 -8.68 -15.45
C LEU A 30 4.01 -8.08 -14.29
N GLY A 31 3.81 -6.77 -14.35
CA GLY A 31 3.04 -5.94 -13.43
C GLY A 31 1.80 -5.33 -14.09
N GLY A 32 1.33 -4.21 -13.54
CA GLY A 32 0.08 -3.60 -13.95
C GLY A 32 -1.10 -4.55 -13.73
N ILE A 33 -1.96 -4.69 -14.72
CA ILE A 33 -3.16 -5.56 -14.61
C ILE A 33 -2.86 -7.03 -14.29
N PHE A 34 -1.60 -7.49 -14.46
CA PHE A 34 -1.21 -8.85 -14.11
C PHE A 34 -1.22 -9.13 -12.62
N HIS A 35 -1.18 -8.12 -11.75
CA HIS A 35 -1.37 -8.33 -10.31
C HIS A 35 -2.80 -8.75 -10.00
N ALA A 36 -3.80 -8.03 -10.51
CA ALA A 36 -5.20 -8.40 -10.38
C ALA A 36 -5.50 -9.74 -11.05
N ALA A 37 -4.90 -10.00 -12.23
CA ALA A 37 -5.04 -11.29 -12.94
C ALA A 37 -4.57 -12.48 -12.09
N ARG A 38 -3.44 -12.34 -11.36
CA ARG A 38 -2.99 -13.35 -10.40
C ARG A 38 -3.99 -13.56 -9.27
N GLY A 39 -4.63 -12.48 -8.79
CA GLY A 39 -5.69 -12.54 -7.79
C GLY A 39 -6.88 -13.37 -8.29
N PHE A 40 -7.45 -13.04 -9.44
CA PHE A 40 -8.59 -13.76 -10.01
C PHE A 40 -8.26 -15.22 -10.33
N SER A 41 -7.07 -15.48 -10.89
CA SER A 41 -6.62 -16.84 -11.17
C SER A 41 -6.52 -17.68 -9.89
N ALA A 42 -5.91 -17.16 -8.83
CA ALA A 42 -5.78 -17.85 -7.54
C ALA A 42 -7.16 -18.14 -6.90
N LEU A 43 -8.16 -17.32 -7.19
CA LEU A 43 -9.55 -17.46 -6.71
C LEU A 43 -10.41 -18.37 -7.60
N ASN A 44 -9.87 -18.88 -8.70
CA ASN A 44 -10.62 -19.62 -9.73
C ASN A 44 -11.83 -18.84 -10.28
N ILE A 45 -11.73 -17.52 -10.38
CA ILE A 45 -12.74 -16.66 -11.01
C ILE A 45 -12.42 -16.55 -12.48
N ASN A 46 -13.42 -16.70 -13.33
CA ASN A 46 -13.28 -16.50 -14.77
C ASN A 46 -12.98 -15.05 -15.11
N PHE A 47 -11.94 -14.80 -15.88
CA PHE A 47 -11.56 -13.46 -16.30
C PHE A 47 -10.93 -13.42 -17.67
N ALA A 48 -10.97 -12.25 -18.29
CA ALA A 48 -10.26 -11.93 -19.53
C ALA A 48 -9.48 -10.63 -19.37
N LEU A 49 -8.44 -10.44 -20.19
CA LEU A 49 -7.61 -9.25 -20.21
C LEU A 49 -7.89 -8.42 -21.45
N ALA A 50 -8.12 -7.13 -21.27
CA ALA A 50 -8.14 -6.12 -22.33
C ALA A 50 -7.01 -5.13 -22.05
N TYR A 51 -5.91 -5.24 -22.78
CA TYR A 51 -4.64 -4.64 -22.40
C TYR A 51 -3.99 -3.79 -23.48
N TYR A 52 -3.05 -2.97 -23.06
CA TYR A 52 -2.10 -2.27 -23.92
C TYR A 52 -0.70 -2.36 -23.32
N CYS A 53 0.26 -2.57 -24.20
CA CYS A 53 1.67 -2.68 -23.87
C CYS A 53 2.53 -2.49 -25.14
N PRO A 54 3.86 -2.34 -24.99
CA PRO A 54 4.79 -2.42 -26.12
C PRO A 54 4.77 -3.81 -26.78
N ASP A 55 5.07 -3.86 -28.08
CA ASP A 55 5.02 -5.11 -28.85
C ASP A 55 5.98 -6.19 -28.34
N TYR A 56 7.10 -5.80 -27.73
CA TYR A 56 8.08 -6.76 -27.19
C TYR A 56 7.56 -7.58 -26.01
N LEU A 57 6.44 -7.21 -25.40
CA LEU A 57 5.81 -7.96 -24.30
C LEU A 57 4.75 -8.97 -24.76
N ASP A 58 4.45 -9.07 -26.06
CA ASP A 58 3.37 -9.92 -26.54
C ASP A 58 3.54 -11.40 -26.19
N ASP A 59 4.75 -11.92 -26.36
CA ASP A 59 5.03 -13.31 -26.07
C ASP A 59 4.89 -13.60 -24.57
N ASP A 60 5.42 -12.71 -23.71
CA ASP A 60 5.29 -12.82 -22.24
C ASP A 60 3.83 -12.71 -21.79
N VAL A 61 3.07 -11.77 -22.37
CA VAL A 61 1.63 -11.62 -22.06
C VAL A 61 0.87 -12.88 -22.44
N ASN A 62 1.13 -13.47 -23.60
CA ASN A 62 0.48 -14.70 -24.03
C ASN A 62 0.86 -15.90 -23.15
N GLU A 63 2.14 -16.07 -22.81
CA GLU A 63 2.60 -17.12 -21.93
C GLU A 63 1.94 -17.03 -20.55
N TRP A 64 2.00 -15.86 -19.92
CA TRP A 64 1.40 -15.65 -18.59
C TRP A 64 -0.13 -15.73 -18.63
N SER A 65 -0.79 -15.36 -19.71
CA SER A 65 -2.23 -15.55 -19.89
C SER A 65 -2.61 -17.04 -19.84
N CYS A 66 -1.80 -17.89 -20.46
CA CYS A 66 -1.99 -19.34 -20.35
C CYS A 66 -1.75 -19.87 -18.92
N ILE A 67 -0.66 -19.43 -18.27
CA ILE A 67 -0.34 -19.82 -16.88
C ILE A 67 -1.47 -19.42 -15.92
N LEU A 68 -2.03 -18.22 -16.09
CA LEU A 68 -3.11 -17.69 -15.27
C LEU A 68 -4.51 -18.15 -15.70
N ARG A 69 -4.60 -18.97 -16.74
CA ARG A 69 -5.87 -19.57 -17.21
C ARG A 69 -6.92 -18.51 -17.59
N THR A 70 -6.50 -17.44 -18.28
CA THR A 70 -7.44 -16.41 -18.77
C THR A 70 -8.39 -16.99 -19.82
N GLN A 71 -9.64 -16.53 -19.85
CA GLN A 71 -10.60 -16.89 -20.92
C GLN A 71 -10.29 -16.22 -22.26
N GLY A 72 -9.50 -15.15 -22.23
CA GLY A 72 -9.08 -14.43 -23.43
C GLY A 72 -8.14 -13.28 -23.10
N CYS A 73 -7.35 -12.90 -24.09
CA CYS A 73 -6.38 -11.84 -23.99
C CYS A 73 -6.49 -10.96 -25.23
N TYR A 74 -6.92 -9.71 -25.05
CA TYR A 74 -7.31 -8.81 -26.14
C TYR A 74 -6.48 -7.53 -26.06
N ARG A 75 -5.68 -7.27 -27.07
CA ARG A 75 -4.90 -6.04 -27.15
C ARG A 75 -5.82 -4.88 -27.59
N LEU A 76 -5.93 -3.85 -26.77
CA LEU A 76 -6.67 -2.62 -27.09
C LEU A 76 -5.80 -1.57 -27.77
N GLY A 77 -4.50 -1.57 -27.50
CA GLY A 77 -3.59 -0.58 -28.05
C GLY A 77 -2.12 -0.91 -27.82
N ARG A 78 -1.24 -0.11 -28.44
CA ARG A 78 0.21 -0.27 -28.38
C ARG A 78 0.86 0.95 -27.77
N ILE A 79 1.87 0.72 -26.96
CA ILE A 79 2.76 1.75 -26.42
C ILE A 79 4.01 1.79 -27.29
N ASN A 80 4.14 2.82 -28.13
CA ASN A 80 5.17 2.82 -29.17
C ASN A 80 6.50 3.49 -28.76
N ARG A 81 6.53 4.26 -27.66
CA ARG A 81 7.65 5.15 -27.34
C ARG A 81 8.38 4.87 -26.04
N ALA A 82 7.80 4.07 -25.17
CA ALA A 82 8.40 3.78 -23.88
C ALA A 82 8.57 2.29 -23.67
N PRO A 83 9.61 1.86 -22.95
CA PRO A 83 9.84 0.45 -22.65
C PRO A 83 8.80 -0.16 -21.72
N ASN A 84 7.95 0.65 -21.10
CA ASN A 84 6.94 0.24 -20.10
C ASN A 84 7.54 -0.57 -18.93
N VAL A 85 8.68 -0.12 -18.44
CA VAL A 85 9.42 -0.71 -17.34
C VAL A 85 9.32 0.19 -16.12
N MET A 86 8.86 -0.38 -15.03
CA MET A 86 8.80 0.27 -13.72
C MET A 86 9.99 -0.18 -12.87
N LEU A 87 10.87 0.74 -12.52
CA LEU A 87 11.90 0.50 -11.51
C LEU A 87 11.31 0.73 -10.13
N ILE A 88 11.55 -0.20 -9.24
CA ILE A 88 11.06 -0.22 -7.87
C ILE A 88 12.28 -0.24 -6.97
N SER A 89 12.56 0.88 -6.30
CA SER A 89 13.73 1.02 -5.44
C SER A 89 13.53 0.36 -4.08
N GLU A 90 12.29 0.30 -3.60
CA GLU A 90 11.91 -0.33 -2.34
C GLU A 90 10.66 -1.19 -2.56
N SER A 91 10.82 -2.50 -2.53
CA SER A 91 9.75 -3.45 -2.79
C SER A 91 8.72 -3.52 -1.66
N THR A 92 9.09 -3.16 -0.44
CA THR A 92 8.19 -3.04 0.71
C THR A 92 7.83 -1.58 0.93
N GLU A 93 6.59 -1.27 1.20
CA GLU A 93 6.14 0.11 1.42
C GLU A 93 6.39 0.55 2.88
N ALA A 94 7.68 0.60 3.28
CA ALA A 94 8.04 1.23 4.55
C ALA A 94 7.79 2.74 4.52
N GLY A 95 7.96 3.34 3.33
CA GLY A 95 7.66 4.72 3.00
C GLY A 95 7.25 4.86 1.54
N ASN A 96 7.64 5.94 0.88
CA ASN A 96 7.41 6.10 -0.55
C ASN A 96 8.26 5.07 -1.34
N GLN A 97 7.61 4.24 -2.14
CA GLN A 97 8.24 3.14 -2.86
C GLN A 97 9.21 3.57 -3.99
N GLY A 98 9.23 4.85 -4.34
CA GLY A 98 10.15 5.36 -5.36
C GLY A 98 9.98 4.71 -6.73
N TYR A 99 8.74 4.60 -7.20
CA TYR A 99 8.45 4.11 -8.55
C TYR A 99 9.00 5.06 -9.63
N ILE A 100 9.79 4.52 -10.54
CA ILE A 100 10.35 5.26 -11.68
C ILE A 100 9.99 4.54 -12.97
N ASN A 101 9.20 5.18 -13.81
CA ASN A 101 8.96 4.74 -15.18
C ASN A 101 10.16 5.12 -16.06
N ILE A 102 10.84 4.14 -16.65
CA ILE A 102 11.97 4.41 -17.53
C ILE A 102 11.50 5.13 -18.79
N LEU A 103 12.14 6.27 -19.10
CA LEU A 103 11.92 7.05 -20.34
C LEU A 103 10.46 7.51 -20.55
N LYS A 104 9.64 7.53 -19.51
CA LYS A 104 8.22 7.87 -19.61
C LYS A 104 7.94 9.24 -18.99
N ASP A 105 8.56 10.27 -19.56
CA ASP A 105 8.43 11.66 -19.09
C ASP A 105 7.17 12.36 -19.58
N GLN A 106 6.49 11.80 -20.60
CA GLN A 106 5.31 12.39 -21.22
C GLN A 106 4.14 11.40 -21.25
N THR A 107 2.92 11.94 -21.19
CA THR A 107 1.70 11.15 -21.40
C THR A 107 1.65 10.70 -22.84
N GLU A 108 1.60 9.39 -23.09
CA GLU A 108 1.36 8.83 -24.41
C GLU A 108 -0.14 8.62 -24.64
N TYR A 109 -0.62 9.08 -25.79
CA TYR A 109 -1.96 8.74 -26.23
C TYR A 109 -1.96 7.34 -26.82
N ILE A 110 -2.80 6.48 -26.28
CA ILE A 110 -3.02 5.12 -26.75
C ILE A 110 -4.36 5.12 -27.47
N GLU A 111 -4.36 4.79 -28.74
CA GLU A 111 -5.61 4.51 -29.44
C GLU A 111 -6.22 3.24 -28.88
N ILE A 112 -7.43 3.36 -28.34
CA ILE A 112 -8.22 2.20 -27.91
C ILE A 112 -9.05 1.76 -29.10
N ALA A 113 -8.59 0.71 -29.76
CA ALA A 113 -9.36 0.02 -30.77
C ALA A 113 -10.29 -1.01 -30.10
N GLU A 114 -11.58 -0.99 -30.45
CA GLU A 114 -12.46 -2.17 -30.36
C GLU A 114 -12.87 -2.65 -28.95
N LEU A 115 -12.84 -1.81 -27.92
CA LEU A 115 -13.27 -2.22 -26.57
C LEU A 115 -14.74 -2.73 -26.57
N GLU A 116 -15.64 -2.12 -27.35
CA GLU A 116 -17.04 -2.58 -27.46
C GLU A 116 -17.12 -4.01 -28.05
N GLU A 117 -16.27 -4.37 -29.03
CA GLU A 117 -16.22 -5.73 -29.58
C GLU A 117 -15.69 -6.73 -28.56
N VAL A 118 -14.68 -6.36 -27.77
CA VAL A 118 -14.16 -7.20 -26.69
C VAL A 118 -15.24 -7.46 -25.64
N ILE A 119 -15.98 -6.43 -25.22
CA ILE A 119 -17.09 -6.57 -24.29
C ILE A 119 -18.16 -7.51 -24.86
N GLN A 120 -18.51 -7.36 -26.16
CA GLN A 120 -19.47 -8.25 -26.82
C GLN A 120 -18.98 -9.69 -26.95
N ARG A 121 -17.68 -9.92 -27.08
CA ARG A 121 -17.10 -11.27 -27.18
C ARG A 121 -16.99 -11.98 -25.85
N VAL A 122 -16.56 -11.24 -24.80
CA VAL A 122 -16.30 -11.78 -23.45
C VAL A 122 -17.59 -11.94 -22.68
N HIS A 123 -18.62 -11.12 -22.93
CA HIS A 123 -19.87 -11.05 -22.13
C HIS A 123 -19.61 -10.94 -20.61
N PRO A 124 -18.75 -10.00 -20.15
CA PRO A 124 -18.41 -9.92 -18.75
C PRO A 124 -19.63 -9.53 -17.90
N SER A 125 -19.67 -10.00 -16.65
CA SER A 125 -20.61 -9.50 -15.63
C SER A 125 -20.06 -8.27 -14.91
N ASP A 126 -18.73 -8.16 -14.87
CA ASP A 126 -17.97 -7.12 -14.17
C ASP A 126 -16.82 -6.63 -15.05
N ILE A 127 -16.53 -5.35 -14.93
CA ILE A 127 -15.33 -4.74 -15.50
C ILE A 127 -14.52 -4.12 -14.37
N LEU A 128 -13.22 -4.45 -14.30
CA LEU A 128 -12.24 -3.78 -13.44
C LEU A 128 -11.33 -2.94 -14.32
N LEU A 129 -11.44 -1.63 -14.19
CA LEU A 129 -10.65 -0.65 -14.92
C LEU A 129 -9.51 -0.14 -14.05
N PHE A 130 -8.28 -0.25 -14.55
CA PHE A 130 -7.11 0.46 -14.05
C PHE A 130 -6.81 1.61 -15.00
N PRO A 131 -7.18 2.86 -14.63
CA PRO A 131 -6.85 4.03 -15.43
C PRO A 131 -5.35 4.16 -15.62
N GLY A 132 -4.95 4.61 -16.78
CA GLY A 132 -3.56 4.78 -17.14
C GLY A 132 -3.39 5.93 -18.13
N ARG A 133 -2.30 5.93 -18.87
CA ARG A 133 -1.98 7.00 -19.84
C ARG A 133 -2.65 6.79 -21.19
N PHE A 134 -3.94 6.53 -21.19
CA PHE A 134 -4.78 6.33 -22.36
C PHE A 134 -5.97 7.28 -22.37
N ASP A 135 -6.67 7.34 -23.50
CA ASP A 135 -7.88 8.15 -23.61
C ASP A 135 -9.01 7.56 -22.75
N CYS A 136 -9.00 7.94 -21.47
CA CYS A 136 -10.00 7.52 -20.49
C CYS A 136 -11.43 7.92 -20.91
N ARG A 137 -11.60 8.95 -21.72
CA ARG A 137 -12.90 9.38 -22.24
C ARG A 137 -13.52 8.29 -23.12
N ASN A 138 -12.78 7.81 -24.12
CA ASN A 138 -13.27 6.76 -25.02
C ASN A 138 -13.62 5.47 -24.25
N VAL A 139 -12.82 5.11 -23.23
CA VAL A 139 -13.13 3.97 -22.36
C VAL A 139 -14.45 4.19 -21.63
N MET A 140 -14.63 5.34 -20.99
CA MET A 140 -15.85 5.63 -20.22
C MET A 140 -17.08 5.73 -21.12
N GLU A 141 -16.97 6.27 -22.34
CA GLU A 141 -18.04 6.28 -23.34
C GLU A 141 -18.45 4.86 -23.77
N ALA A 142 -17.48 3.96 -24.00
CA ALA A 142 -17.76 2.55 -24.28
C ALA A 142 -18.44 1.84 -23.09
N LEU A 143 -18.00 2.15 -21.87
CA LEU A 143 -18.55 1.58 -20.64
C LEU A 143 -19.98 2.10 -20.33
N GLU A 144 -20.39 3.26 -20.83
CA GLU A 144 -21.73 3.83 -20.60
C GLU A 144 -22.84 2.86 -21.03
N LYS A 145 -22.62 2.11 -22.11
CA LYS A 145 -23.59 1.12 -22.66
C LYS A 145 -23.47 -0.26 -22.01
N PHE A 146 -22.44 -0.51 -21.21
CA PHE A 146 -22.22 -1.80 -20.59
C PHE A 146 -23.24 -2.05 -19.47
N PRO A 147 -24.02 -3.15 -19.51
CA PRO A 147 -25.10 -3.39 -18.54
C PRO A 147 -24.61 -3.94 -17.20
N GLY A 148 -23.35 -4.44 -17.12
CA GLY A 148 -22.80 -5.05 -15.92
C GLY A 148 -22.24 -4.03 -14.91
N ARG A 149 -21.52 -4.53 -13.92
CA ARG A 149 -20.91 -3.71 -12.87
C ARG A 149 -19.57 -3.18 -13.33
N VAL A 150 -19.26 -1.92 -13.01
CA VAL A 150 -17.95 -1.30 -13.25
C VAL A 150 -17.29 -0.97 -11.94
N HIS A 151 -16.04 -1.38 -11.80
CA HIS A 151 -15.13 -1.14 -10.70
C HIS A 151 -13.91 -0.41 -11.24
N ILE A 152 -13.39 0.55 -10.49
CA ILE A 152 -12.27 1.40 -10.94
C ILE A 152 -11.27 1.50 -9.79
N ASP A 153 -9.99 1.18 -10.05
CA ASP A 153 -8.89 1.55 -9.14
C ASP A 153 -8.27 2.86 -9.61
N VAL A 154 -8.41 3.89 -8.78
CA VAL A 154 -7.96 5.26 -9.07
C VAL A 154 -6.62 5.59 -8.43
N HIS A 155 -5.71 4.62 -8.35
CA HIS A 155 -4.41 4.83 -7.73
C HIS A 155 -3.56 5.85 -8.51
N TYR A 156 -3.60 5.78 -9.84
CA TYR A 156 -2.85 6.64 -10.73
C TYR A 156 -3.79 7.33 -11.73
N ASP A 157 -3.50 8.60 -12.04
CA ASP A 157 -4.00 9.37 -13.19
C ASP A 157 -5.51 9.25 -13.47
N SER A 158 -6.33 9.51 -12.45
CA SER A 158 -7.79 9.47 -12.57
C SER A 158 -8.44 10.86 -12.67
N GLU A 159 -7.67 11.91 -12.90
CA GLU A 159 -8.18 13.27 -12.99
C GLU A 159 -9.23 13.39 -14.08
N GLY A 160 -10.44 13.80 -13.69
CA GLY A 160 -11.56 13.97 -14.60
C GLY A 160 -12.18 12.69 -15.16
N LEU A 161 -11.71 11.49 -14.80
CA LEU A 161 -12.24 10.22 -15.35
C LEU A 161 -13.76 10.10 -15.17
N LEU A 162 -14.25 10.42 -13.98
CA LEU A 162 -15.68 10.30 -13.65
C LEU A 162 -16.54 11.41 -14.27
N ASP A 163 -15.94 12.46 -14.82
CA ASP A 163 -16.67 13.53 -15.52
C ASP A 163 -17.20 13.06 -16.89
N TYR A 164 -16.67 11.95 -17.42
CA TYR A 164 -17.06 11.39 -18.72
C TYR A 164 -18.19 10.37 -18.63
N THR A 165 -18.80 10.17 -17.45
CA THR A 165 -19.89 9.21 -17.32
C THR A 165 -20.91 9.64 -16.28
N ASN A 166 -22.17 9.30 -16.55
CA ASN A 166 -23.28 9.41 -15.57
C ASN A 166 -23.72 8.04 -15.04
N ARG A 167 -23.08 6.99 -15.52
CA ARG A 167 -23.43 5.64 -15.10
C ARG A 167 -23.15 5.39 -13.62
N LYS A 168 -23.84 4.40 -13.07
CA LYS A 168 -23.53 3.86 -11.76
C LYS A 168 -22.17 3.14 -11.77
N ILE A 169 -21.24 3.59 -10.92
CA ILE A 169 -19.99 2.89 -10.62
C ILE A 169 -20.19 2.07 -9.35
N GLU A 170 -19.97 0.77 -9.43
CA GLU A 170 -20.21 -0.12 -8.30
C GLU A 170 -19.21 0.07 -7.18
N THR A 171 -17.90 0.15 -7.52
CA THR A 171 -16.83 0.37 -6.54
C THR A 171 -15.73 1.23 -7.13
N VAL A 172 -15.27 2.20 -6.36
CA VAL A 172 -14.00 2.89 -6.59
C VAL A 172 -13.04 2.44 -5.51
N PHE A 173 -11.84 2.01 -5.90
CA PHE A 173 -10.74 1.71 -5.00
C PHE A 173 -9.72 2.85 -5.05
N THR A 174 -9.22 3.21 -3.89
CA THR A 174 -8.15 4.20 -3.73
C THR A 174 -7.30 3.85 -2.52
N SER A 175 -6.18 4.51 -2.35
CA SER A 175 -5.30 4.31 -1.20
C SER A 175 -4.88 5.64 -0.57
N THR A 176 -4.37 5.58 0.66
CA THR A 176 -3.79 6.74 1.33
C THR A 176 -2.48 7.22 0.68
N SER A 177 -1.92 6.44 -0.24
CA SER A 177 -0.77 6.79 -1.08
C SER A 177 -1.14 7.31 -2.47
N SER A 178 -2.42 7.31 -2.84
CA SER A 178 -2.85 7.79 -4.16
C SER A 178 -2.59 9.28 -4.33
N THR A 179 -2.23 9.69 -5.56
CA THR A 179 -1.96 11.08 -5.93
C THR A 179 -3.13 12.00 -5.53
N MET A 180 -4.35 11.59 -5.85
CA MET A 180 -5.56 12.33 -5.50
C MET A 180 -5.72 12.53 -3.99
N PHE A 181 -5.53 11.46 -3.19
CA PHE A 181 -5.69 11.57 -1.74
C PHE A 181 -4.62 12.47 -1.12
N VAL A 182 -3.36 12.32 -1.55
CA VAL A 182 -2.23 13.08 -0.99
C VAL A 182 -2.26 14.54 -1.41
N TYR A 183 -2.40 14.82 -2.71
CA TYR A 183 -2.24 16.19 -3.24
C TYR A 183 -3.56 16.95 -3.35
N ASP A 184 -4.63 16.35 -3.87
CA ASP A 184 -5.89 17.08 -4.08
C ASP A 184 -6.74 17.13 -2.81
N CYS A 185 -6.82 16.03 -2.08
CA CYS A 185 -7.51 15.97 -0.79
C CYS A 185 -6.64 16.41 0.38
N HIS A 186 -5.31 16.54 0.23
CA HIS A 186 -4.36 16.86 1.30
C HIS A 186 -4.45 15.88 2.50
N GLY A 187 -4.66 14.59 2.22
CA GLY A 187 -4.83 13.56 3.24
C GLY A 187 -6.13 13.66 4.05
N ASP A 188 -7.10 14.46 3.59
CA ASP A 188 -8.38 14.68 4.27
C ASP A 188 -9.46 13.77 3.71
N ILE A 189 -9.96 12.87 4.56
CA ILE A 189 -10.99 11.89 4.20
C ILE A 189 -12.33 12.54 3.88
N GLU A 190 -12.70 13.62 4.58
CA GLU A 190 -13.95 14.30 4.30
C GLU A 190 -13.95 14.94 2.90
N LYS A 191 -12.82 15.51 2.47
CA LYS A 191 -12.67 16.00 1.10
C LYS A 191 -12.76 14.87 0.08
N LEU A 192 -12.13 13.74 0.35
CA LEU A 192 -12.23 12.55 -0.50
C LEU A 192 -13.69 12.09 -0.65
N LEU A 193 -14.42 11.99 0.46
CA LEU A 193 -15.82 11.59 0.44
C LEU A 193 -16.70 12.63 -0.28
N GLN A 194 -16.46 13.93 -0.06
CA GLN A 194 -17.16 15.00 -0.76
C GLN A 194 -16.92 14.96 -2.26
N PHE A 195 -15.72 14.62 -2.70
CA PHE A 195 -15.40 14.47 -4.10
C PHE A 195 -16.22 13.33 -4.73
N TYR A 196 -16.19 12.12 -4.17
CA TYR A 196 -16.88 10.97 -4.74
C TYR A 196 -18.41 11.02 -4.60
N LYS A 197 -18.95 11.77 -3.63
CA LYS A 197 -20.40 12.03 -3.51
C LYS A 197 -20.99 12.83 -4.67
N LYS A 198 -20.16 13.51 -5.47
CA LYS A 198 -20.63 14.23 -6.68
C LYS A 198 -20.98 13.27 -7.81
N TYR A 199 -20.45 12.07 -7.78
CA TYR A 199 -20.61 11.06 -8.82
C TYR A 199 -21.51 9.93 -8.36
N ASN A 200 -22.01 9.13 -9.31
CA ASN A 200 -22.87 7.98 -9.00
C ASN A 200 -22.06 6.76 -8.57
N VAL A 201 -21.22 6.91 -7.52
CA VAL A 201 -20.40 5.86 -6.93
C VAL A 201 -21.15 5.23 -5.75
N GLN A 202 -21.24 3.88 -5.73
CA GLN A 202 -21.94 3.19 -4.65
C GLN A 202 -21.04 2.91 -3.46
N LYS A 203 -19.83 2.39 -3.72
CA LYS A 203 -18.85 2.02 -2.71
C LYS A 203 -17.52 2.71 -3.00
N LEU A 204 -16.94 3.32 -1.98
CA LEU A 204 -15.57 3.79 -2.00
C LEU A 204 -14.74 2.94 -1.03
N ILE A 205 -13.74 2.26 -1.52
CA ILE A 205 -12.78 1.51 -0.71
C ILE A 205 -11.51 2.36 -0.57
N LEU A 206 -11.16 2.70 0.68
CA LEU A 206 -9.89 3.35 1.02
C LEU A 206 -8.95 2.32 1.65
N LYS A 207 -7.87 2.00 0.96
CA LYS A 207 -6.78 1.13 1.44
C LYS A 207 -5.79 1.98 2.24
N GLU A 208 -5.51 1.60 3.50
CA GLU A 208 -4.71 2.40 4.45
C GLU A 208 -3.39 1.72 4.82
N ASN A 209 -2.82 0.98 3.88
CA ASN A 209 -1.58 0.23 4.06
C ASN A 209 -1.67 -0.70 5.29
N ARG A 210 -0.69 -0.65 6.19
CA ARG A 210 -0.64 -1.43 7.44
C ARG A 210 -1.75 -1.11 8.44
N GLY A 211 -2.54 -0.07 8.19
CA GLY A 211 -3.65 0.37 9.05
C GLY A 211 -5.01 -0.23 8.71
N GLY A 212 -5.09 -1.12 7.72
CA GLY A 212 -6.33 -1.76 7.30
C GLY A 212 -6.98 -1.12 6.09
N SER A 213 -8.29 -1.27 5.96
CA SER A 213 -9.08 -0.63 4.91
C SER A 213 -10.47 -0.25 5.38
N ARG A 214 -11.09 0.69 4.69
CA ARG A 214 -12.46 1.17 4.93
C ARG A 214 -13.28 1.13 3.66
N CYS A 215 -14.52 0.68 3.78
CA CYS A 215 -15.55 0.77 2.76
C CYS A 215 -16.56 1.82 3.18
N TYR A 216 -16.76 2.83 2.37
CA TYR A 216 -17.81 3.82 2.52
C TYR A 216 -18.96 3.50 1.55
N LEU A 217 -20.14 3.20 2.10
CA LEU A 217 -21.37 3.08 1.34
C LEU A 217 -21.96 4.49 1.18
N LEU A 218 -21.62 5.16 0.07
CA LEU A 218 -21.82 6.61 -0.08
C LEU A 218 -23.29 7.02 0.00
N SER A 219 -24.21 6.21 -0.56
CA SER A 219 -25.66 6.47 -0.52
C SER A 219 -26.28 6.29 0.87
N ALA A 220 -25.76 5.32 1.65
CA ALA A 220 -26.24 5.01 2.99
C ALA A 220 -25.54 5.79 4.10
N ASN A 221 -24.47 6.52 3.77
CA ASN A 221 -23.58 7.18 4.73
C ASN A 221 -23.08 6.23 5.84
N MET A 222 -22.75 5.00 5.45
CA MET A 222 -22.25 3.96 6.34
C MET A 222 -20.78 3.67 6.05
N GLN A 223 -20.05 3.31 7.10
CA GLN A 223 -18.64 2.91 7.04
C GLN A 223 -18.48 1.51 7.61
N ILE A 224 -17.68 0.70 6.91
CA ILE A 224 -17.27 -0.65 7.34
C ILE A 224 -15.75 -0.67 7.33
N GLU A 225 -15.16 -1.24 8.38
CA GLU A 225 -13.71 -1.27 8.57
C GLU A 225 -13.21 -2.71 8.69
N THR A 226 -11.99 -2.95 8.20
CA THR A 226 -11.29 -4.22 8.39
C THR A 226 -9.82 -4.00 8.72
N TYR A 227 -9.19 -5.06 9.22
CA TYR A 227 -7.79 -5.08 9.64
C TYR A 227 -6.85 -5.28 8.44
N ALA A 228 -5.62 -4.76 8.55
CA ALA A 228 -4.47 -5.30 7.85
C ALA A 228 -3.94 -6.51 8.64
N TYR A 229 -3.50 -7.55 7.94
CA TYR A 229 -2.93 -8.74 8.58
C TYR A 229 -1.42 -8.72 8.46
N TYR A 230 -0.76 -8.89 9.60
CA TYR A 230 0.69 -8.94 9.67
C TYR A 230 1.23 -10.25 9.07
N VAL A 231 2.17 -10.12 8.16
CA VAL A 231 2.90 -11.23 7.52
C VAL A 231 4.36 -10.82 7.31
N PRO A 232 5.30 -11.77 7.24
CA PRO A 232 6.66 -11.48 6.80
C PRO A 232 6.64 -10.97 5.35
N GLU A 233 6.71 -9.66 5.18
CA GLU A 233 6.54 -8.99 3.89
C GLU A 233 7.78 -9.15 3.01
N MET A 234 7.58 -9.64 1.78
CA MET A 234 8.63 -9.68 0.75
C MET A 234 8.49 -8.50 -0.22
N HIS A 235 7.25 -8.10 -0.51
CA HIS A 235 6.94 -6.96 -1.36
C HIS A 235 5.51 -6.45 -1.09
N SER A 236 5.25 -5.18 -1.45
CA SER A 236 3.91 -4.59 -1.42
C SER A 236 3.37 -4.23 -2.81
N VAL A 237 4.17 -4.44 -3.87
CA VAL A 237 3.81 -4.09 -5.25
C VAL A 237 2.68 -4.98 -5.76
N GLY A 238 1.58 -4.38 -6.20
CA GLY A 238 0.39 -5.08 -6.68
C GLY A 238 -0.48 -5.72 -5.59
N VAL A 239 -0.14 -5.50 -4.31
CA VAL A 239 -0.93 -6.00 -3.16
C VAL A 239 -2.33 -5.38 -3.15
N GLY A 240 -2.43 -4.09 -3.50
CA GLY A 240 -3.70 -3.40 -3.68
C GLY A 240 -4.57 -4.00 -4.79
N ASP A 241 -3.96 -4.36 -5.93
CA ASP A 241 -4.67 -4.92 -7.08
C ASP A 241 -5.22 -6.32 -6.77
N VAL A 242 -4.48 -7.11 -5.99
CA VAL A 242 -4.96 -8.41 -5.49
C VAL A 242 -6.09 -8.23 -4.48
N TYR A 243 -6.03 -7.21 -3.62
CA TYR A 243 -7.14 -6.86 -2.74
C TYR A 243 -8.41 -6.56 -3.56
N ASP A 244 -8.29 -5.76 -4.61
CA ASP A 244 -9.40 -5.39 -5.48
C ASP A 244 -10.01 -6.62 -6.17
N ALA A 245 -9.17 -7.49 -6.74
CA ALA A 245 -9.61 -8.74 -7.34
C ALA A 245 -10.37 -9.64 -6.34
N ALA A 246 -9.84 -9.80 -5.13
CA ALA A 246 -10.47 -10.59 -4.09
C ALA A 246 -11.79 -9.96 -3.61
N PHE A 247 -11.86 -8.63 -3.51
CA PHE A 247 -13.09 -7.92 -3.15
C PHE A 247 -14.16 -8.06 -4.24
N ILE A 248 -13.80 -7.97 -5.53
CA ILE A 248 -14.76 -8.07 -6.65
C ILE A 248 -15.26 -9.51 -6.85
N SER A 249 -14.49 -10.52 -6.43
CA SER A 249 -14.83 -11.94 -6.63
C SER A 249 -16.22 -12.36 -6.15
N CYS A 250 -16.89 -11.52 -5.36
CA CYS A 250 -18.26 -11.74 -4.85
C CYS A 250 -18.48 -13.09 -4.14
N LEU A 251 -17.41 -13.71 -3.64
CA LEU A 251 -17.48 -15.02 -2.96
C LEU A 251 -18.30 -14.95 -1.66
N PHE A 252 -18.40 -13.76 -1.06
CA PHE A 252 -19.18 -13.50 0.16
C PHE A 252 -20.24 -12.42 -0.10
N LYS A 253 -21.16 -12.70 -1.02
CA LYS A 253 -22.27 -11.78 -1.35
C LYS A 253 -23.01 -11.37 -0.08
N ASP A 254 -23.37 -10.09 -0.01
CA ASP A 254 -24.14 -9.46 1.08
C ASP A 254 -23.41 -9.35 2.43
N GLU A 255 -22.15 -9.85 2.55
CA GLU A 255 -21.32 -9.74 3.74
C GLU A 255 -20.07 -8.85 3.48
N THR A 256 -20.27 -7.57 3.24
CA THR A 256 -19.17 -6.64 2.86
C THR A 256 -17.97 -6.73 3.82
N LYS A 257 -18.19 -6.85 5.13
CA LYS A 257 -17.10 -6.97 6.09
C LYS A 257 -16.27 -8.25 5.90
N LYS A 258 -16.96 -9.39 5.68
CA LYS A 258 -16.29 -10.67 5.42
C LYS A 258 -15.51 -10.64 4.12
N GLN A 259 -16.09 -10.01 3.09
CA GLN A 259 -15.43 -9.82 1.80
C GLN A 259 -14.18 -8.95 1.91
N MET A 260 -14.23 -7.83 2.64
CA MET A 260 -13.06 -7.00 2.92
C MET A 260 -11.99 -7.75 3.72
N THR A 261 -12.40 -8.54 4.72
CA THR A 261 -11.49 -9.38 5.51
C THR A 261 -10.78 -10.38 4.63
N PHE A 262 -11.51 -11.05 3.75
CA PHE A 262 -10.94 -12.01 2.80
C PHE A 262 -9.98 -11.33 1.81
N ALA A 263 -10.36 -10.17 1.27
CA ALA A 263 -9.49 -9.38 0.39
C ALA A 263 -8.19 -8.97 1.09
N SER A 264 -8.28 -8.54 2.35
CA SER A 264 -7.12 -8.17 3.16
C SER A 264 -6.18 -9.37 3.42
N LEU A 265 -6.74 -10.56 3.66
CA LEU A 265 -5.96 -11.79 3.83
C LEU A 265 -5.27 -12.23 2.53
N CYS A 266 -5.98 -12.19 1.40
CA CYS A 266 -5.39 -12.49 0.08
C CYS A 266 -4.25 -11.52 -0.25
N ALA A 267 -4.44 -10.22 0.00
CA ALA A 267 -3.44 -9.19 -0.16
C ALA A 267 -2.19 -9.46 0.70
N ALA A 268 -2.38 -9.81 1.99
CA ALA A 268 -1.28 -10.18 2.87
C ALA A 268 -0.51 -11.41 2.35
N LYS A 269 -1.20 -12.45 1.87
CA LYS A 269 -0.56 -13.63 1.31
C LYS A 269 0.16 -13.38 -0.02
N TYR A 270 -0.30 -12.41 -0.78
CA TYR A 270 0.43 -11.96 -1.97
C TYR A 270 1.75 -11.27 -1.59
N ALA A 271 1.74 -10.45 -0.54
CA ALA A 271 2.93 -9.78 -0.04
C ALA A 271 4.04 -10.74 0.46
N GLU A 272 3.69 -11.95 0.89
CA GLU A 272 4.65 -12.95 1.39
C GLU A 272 5.51 -13.60 0.30
N THR A 273 5.12 -13.54 -0.98
CA THR A 273 5.79 -14.33 -2.02
C THR A 273 5.69 -13.74 -3.41
N MET A 274 6.77 -13.88 -4.19
CA MET A 274 6.78 -13.63 -5.63
C MET A 274 6.36 -14.85 -6.47
N ALA A 275 6.26 -16.04 -5.87
CA ALA A 275 5.91 -17.26 -6.55
C ALA A 275 4.39 -17.44 -6.63
N PHE A 276 3.85 -17.48 -7.87
CA PHE A 276 2.41 -17.55 -8.10
C PHE A 276 1.79 -18.86 -7.56
N ASP A 277 2.42 -19.99 -7.74
CA ASP A 277 1.94 -21.30 -7.25
C ASP A 277 1.83 -21.38 -5.73
N ARG A 278 2.75 -20.72 -5.01
CA ARG A 278 2.67 -20.58 -3.55
C ARG A 278 1.54 -19.66 -3.13
N PHE A 279 1.38 -18.54 -3.81
CA PHE A 279 0.29 -17.60 -3.56
C PHE A 279 -1.08 -18.26 -3.78
N GLU A 280 -1.26 -18.95 -4.92
CA GLU A 280 -2.49 -19.68 -5.26
C GLU A 280 -2.88 -20.69 -4.15
N LYS A 281 -1.94 -21.50 -3.70
CA LYS A 281 -2.18 -22.46 -2.59
C LYS A 281 -2.61 -21.75 -1.30
N HIS A 282 -1.97 -20.63 -0.96
CA HIS A 282 -2.35 -19.87 0.23
C HIS A 282 -3.77 -19.30 0.13
N VAL A 283 -4.16 -18.79 -1.03
CA VAL A 283 -5.50 -18.25 -1.26
C VAL A 283 -6.58 -19.34 -1.10
N GLN A 284 -6.35 -20.54 -1.65
CA GLN A 284 -7.27 -21.67 -1.49
C GLN A 284 -7.45 -22.06 -0.02
N LEU A 285 -6.35 -22.15 0.73
CA LEU A 285 -6.39 -22.44 2.18
C LEU A 285 -7.18 -21.38 2.96
N ILE A 286 -7.02 -20.09 2.62
CA ILE A 286 -7.79 -19.01 3.24
C ILE A 286 -9.27 -19.17 2.94
N TYR A 287 -9.63 -19.44 1.71
CA TYR A 287 -11.03 -19.58 1.29
C TYR A 287 -11.72 -20.74 2.02
N GLU A 288 -11.06 -21.89 2.11
CA GLU A 288 -11.57 -23.08 2.80
C GLU A 288 -11.75 -22.86 4.31
N ASN A 289 -10.93 -22.00 4.94
CA ASN A 289 -10.90 -21.83 6.39
C ASN A 289 -11.21 -20.39 6.84
N ILE A 290 -11.95 -19.62 6.05
CA ILE A 290 -12.16 -18.18 6.30
C ILE A 290 -12.70 -17.88 7.72
N ASP A 291 -13.50 -18.77 8.28
CA ASP A 291 -14.06 -18.56 9.62
C ASP A 291 -13.06 -18.80 10.75
N GLU A 292 -12.01 -19.59 10.52
CA GLU A 292 -10.91 -19.82 11.45
C GLU A 292 -9.92 -18.64 11.48
N TRP A 293 -9.82 -17.90 10.37
CA TRP A 293 -8.89 -16.77 10.23
C TRP A 293 -9.27 -15.54 11.07
N LYS A 294 -10.44 -15.54 11.71
CA LYS A 294 -10.84 -14.54 12.71
C LYS A 294 -9.89 -14.45 13.92
N THR A 295 -9.06 -15.48 14.12
CA THR A 295 -8.07 -15.54 15.20
C THR A 295 -6.72 -14.92 14.85
N LEU A 296 -6.49 -14.52 13.60
CA LEU A 296 -5.26 -13.87 13.18
C LEU A 296 -5.15 -12.48 13.80
N LYS A 297 -3.91 -12.15 14.16
CA LYS A 297 -3.59 -10.81 14.63
C LYS A 297 -3.68 -9.83 13.45
N GLY A 298 -4.76 -9.08 13.44
CA GLY A 298 -4.93 -7.94 12.56
C GLY A 298 -4.58 -6.64 13.27
N VAL A 299 -4.27 -5.62 12.50
CA VAL A 299 -4.06 -4.25 12.98
C VAL A 299 -5.02 -3.33 12.25
N ARG A 300 -5.69 -2.47 13.02
CA ARG A 300 -6.49 -1.38 12.50
C ARG A 300 -6.04 -0.08 13.14
N LEU A 301 -5.62 0.86 12.30
CA LEU A 301 -5.22 2.19 12.74
C LEU A 301 -5.62 3.21 11.67
N ALA A 302 -6.74 3.87 11.89
CA ALA A 302 -7.33 4.81 10.96
C ALA A 302 -6.38 5.99 10.64
N TRP A 303 -6.30 6.38 9.39
CA TRP A 303 -5.39 7.41 8.88
C TRP A 303 -5.44 8.72 9.69
N GLU A 304 -6.64 9.25 9.94
CA GLU A 304 -6.82 10.52 10.64
C GLU A 304 -6.43 10.51 12.11
N LYS A 305 -6.37 9.31 12.74
CA LYS A 305 -5.91 9.16 14.13
C LYS A 305 -4.39 9.29 14.24
N ARG A 306 -3.65 8.89 13.19
CA ARG A 306 -2.19 8.75 13.22
C ARG A 306 -1.48 10.09 13.44
N LYS A 307 -1.97 11.20 12.86
CA LYS A 307 -1.39 12.53 13.04
C LYS A 307 -1.36 13.05 14.48
N ASN A 308 -2.18 12.46 15.35
CA ASN A 308 -2.21 12.80 16.77
C ASN A 308 -1.31 11.89 17.63
N LEU A 309 -0.63 10.93 17.02
CA LEU A 309 0.26 9.99 17.68
C LEU A 309 1.70 10.48 17.56
N ASN A 310 2.16 11.16 18.61
CA ASN A 310 3.54 11.63 18.70
C ASN A 310 4.48 10.44 18.97
N ILE A 311 5.50 10.27 18.14
CA ILE A 311 6.50 9.20 18.22
C ILE A 311 7.85 9.83 18.51
N TYR A 312 8.43 9.52 19.68
CA TYR A 312 9.73 10.02 20.06
C TYR A 312 10.84 9.24 19.35
N LEU A 313 11.73 9.93 18.67
CA LEU A 313 12.90 9.36 18.02
C LEU A 313 14.13 9.63 18.90
N ALA A 314 14.45 8.66 19.75
CA ALA A 314 15.66 8.68 20.55
C ALA A 314 16.85 8.26 19.67
N ALA A 315 17.77 9.17 19.39
CA ALA A 315 18.89 8.90 18.49
C ALA A 315 20.08 9.85 18.76
N PRO A 316 21.32 9.45 18.45
CA PRO A 316 22.46 10.34 18.42
C PRO A 316 22.40 11.29 17.21
N ASP A 317 21.49 12.28 17.24
CA ASP A 317 21.25 13.23 16.16
C ASP A 317 22.27 14.38 16.20
N PHE A 318 23.58 14.05 16.29
CA PHE A 318 24.69 14.99 16.39
C PHE A 318 25.32 15.30 15.03
N PRO A 319 25.96 16.48 14.86
CA PRO A 319 26.53 16.88 13.58
C PRO A 319 27.63 15.98 13.03
N ASP A 320 28.27 15.18 13.89
CA ASP A 320 29.36 14.25 13.56
C ASP A 320 28.89 12.80 13.35
N VAL A 321 27.57 12.57 13.43
CA VAL A 321 26.94 11.26 13.18
C VAL A 321 26.21 11.28 11.84
N ASP A 322 26.35 10.21 11.06
CA ASP A 322 25.52 10.01 9.86
C ASP A 322 24.07 9.68 10.28
N THR A 323 23.19 10.65 10.06
CA THR A 323 21.76 10.54 10.40
C THR A 323 20.87 10.11 9.24
N GLY A 324 21.42 9.65 8.11
CA GLY A 324 20.67 9.30 6.91
C GLY A 324 19.53 8.30 7.17
N LEU A 325 19.78 7.25 7.95
CA LEU A 325 18.73 6.28 8.32
C LEU A 325 17.67 6.86 9.27
N LEU A 326 18.05 7.79 10.16
CA LEU A 326 17.11 8.50 11.01
C LEU A 326 16.19 9.42 10.17
N ASP A 327 16.75 10.09 9.16
CA ASP A 327 15.97 10.94 8.24
C ASP A 327 15.02 10.10 7.40
N VAL A 328 15.42 8.95 6.90
CA VAL A 328 14.56 8.00 6.19
C VAL A 328 13.41 7.52 7.10
N LEU A 329 13.72 7.10 8.32
CA LEU A 329 12.70 6.68 9.29
C LEU A 329 11.71 7.81 9.61
N TYR A 330 12.20 9.03 9.83
CA TYR A 330 11.37 10.22 10.05
C TYR A 330 10.40 10.43 8.88
N ASN A 331 10.90 10.41 7.64
CA ASN A 331 10.09 10.60 6.44
C ASN A 331 9.05 9.48 6.25
N ASN A 332 9.41 8.23 6.56
CA ASN A 332 8.48 7.10 6.47
C ASN A 332 7.35 7.22 7.49
N LEU A 333 7.63 7.66 8.71
CA LEU A 333 6.60 7.93 9.70
C LEU A 333 5.66 9.06 9.24
N CYS A 334 6.21 10.15 8.69
CA CYS A 334 5.41 11.23 8.11
C CYS A 334 4.56 10.75 6.91
N TYR A 335 5.11 9.91 6.03
CA TYR A 335 4.39 9.29 4.92
C TYR A 335 3.15 8.52 5.38
N HIS A 336 3.25 7.84 6.50
CA HIS A 336 2.14 7.13 7.12
C HIS A 336 1.27 8.02 8.04
N ASN A 337 1.42 9.34 7.98
CA ASN A 337 0.66 10.34 8.74
C ASN A 337 0.91 10.31 10.26
N PHE A 338 2.02 9.76 10.75
CA PHE A 338 2.42 9.90 12.14
C PHE A 338 3.11 11.23 12.41
N SER A 339 3.26 11.60 13.69
CA SER A 339 3.96 12.80 14.15
C SER A 339 5.28 12.43 14.83
N PRO A 340 6.35 12.15 14.07
CA PRO A 340 7.67 11.87 14.66
C PRO A 340 8.27 13.13 15.27
N ARG A 341 8.91 12.99 16.44
CA ARG A 341 9.48 14.06 17.23
C ARG A 341 10.99 13.81 17.43
N ARG A 342 11.81 14.77 17.04
CA ARG A 342 13.28 14.73 17.16
C ARG A 342 13.74 15.78 18.17
N PRO A 343 14.15 15.38 19.40
CA PRO A 343 14.46 16.32 20.49
C PRO A 343 15.50 17.37 20.12
N ILE A 344 16.61 16.96 19.51
CA ILE A 344 17.71 17.88 19.12
C ILE A 344 17.22 18.94 18.11
N LYS A 345 16.35 18.56 17.17
CA LYS A 345 15.80 19.51 16.18
C LYS A 345 14.79 20.49 16.80
N GLU A 346 14.05 20.05 17.82
CA GLU A 346 13.00 20.84 18.46
C GLU A 346 13.51 21.69 19.62
N ASN A 347 14.39 21.14 20.45
CA ASN A 347 14.82 21.76 21.71
C ASN A 347 16.24 22.32 21.66
N GLY A 348 17.02 21.94 20.65
CA GLY A 348 18.39 22.36 20.43
C GLY A 348 19.43 21.39 20.94
N LEU A 349 20.65 21.55 20.44
CA LEU A 349 21.81 20.73 20.79
C LEU A 349 22.54 21.32 22.01
N VAL A 350 22.87 20.47 22.96
CA VAL A 350 23.77 20.87 24.07
C VAL A 350 25.20 20.97 23.56
N THR A 351 25.76 22.19 23.57
CA THR A 351 27.14 22.48 23.18
C THR A 351 28.00 22.83 24.39
N GLN A 352 29.33 22.80 24.21
CA GLN A 352 30.27 23.13 25.29
C GLN A 352 30.19 24.58 25.83
N GLY A 353 29.58 25.50 25.04
CA GLY A 353 29.43 26.91 25.40
C GLY A 353 28.16 27.23 26.26
N LEU A 354 27.27 26.25 26.47
CA LEU A 354 26.04 26.49 27.23
C LEU A 354 26.30 26.48 28.76
N SER A 355 25.65 27.39 29.47
CA SER A 355 25.55 27.37 30.93
C SER A 355 24.82 26.12 31.47
N GLU A 356 25.07 25.78 32.72
CA GLU A 356 24.33 24.66 33.35
C GLU A 356 22.83 24.91 33.42
N GLU A 357 22.40 26.14 33.55
CA GLU A 357 20.99 26.52 33.55
C GLU A 357 20.34 26.26 32.19
N GLU A 358 21.04 26.60 31.07
CA GLU A 358 20.58 26.29 29.71
C GLU A 358 20.52 24.80 29.43
N LYS A 359 21.51 24.02 29.88
CA LYS A 359 21.52 22.55 29.76
C LYS A 359 20.34 21.93 30.50
N VAL A 360 20.07 22.36 31.73
CA VAL A 360 18.93 21.91 32.52
C VAL A 360 17.62 22.25 31.86
N LEU A 361 17.51 23.41 31.21
CA LEU A 361 16.32 23.81 30.47
C LEU A 361 16.07 22.90 29.28
N ILE A 362 17.10 22.58 28.47
CA ILE A 362 16.99 21.64 27.34
C ILE A 362 16.55 20.26 27.87
N TYR A 363 17.24 19.74 28.88
CA TYR A 363 16.88 18.44 29.51
C TYR A 363 15.40 18.39 29.94
N ARG A 364 14.89 19.45 30.58
CA ARG A 364 13.47 19.51 30.99
C ARG A 364 12.52 19.52 29.79
N LYS A 365 12.88 20.20 28.69
CA LYS A 365 12.11 20.19 27.45
C LYS A 365 12.07 18.79 26.82
N ASP A 366 13.23 18.11 26.78
CA ASP A 366 13.32 16.74 26.25
C ASP A 366 12.48 15.76 27.10
N CYS A 367 12.53 15.88 28.44
CA CYS A 367 11.66 15.10 29.33
C CYS A 367 10.17 15.40 29.12
N SER A 368 9.79 16.66 28.87
CA SER A 368 8.40 16.99 28.53
C SER A 368 7.98 16.35 27.24
N LEU A 369 8.79 16.49 26.19
CA LEU A 369 8.55 15.91 24.87
C LEU A 369 8.42 14.38 24.94
N LEU A 370 9.31 13.71 25.69
CA LEU A 370 9.26 12.27 25.94
C LEU A 370 7.94 11.86 26.63
N ASN A 371 7.46 12.66 27.58
CA ASN A 371 6.19 12.40 28.26
C ASN A 371 4.96 12.58 27.35
N GLU A 372 5.01 13.49 26.38
CA GLU A 372 3.93 13.76 25.42
C GLU A 372 3.79 12.65 24.36
N CYS A 373 4.85 11.88 24.10
CA CYS A 373 4.88 10.85 23.08
C CYS A 373 4.21 9.54 23.57
N VAL A 374 3.60 8.83 22.61
CA VAL A 374 2.88 7.56 22.87
C VAL A 374 3.71 6.33 22.55
N LEU A 375 4.78 6.48 21.77
CA LEU A 375 5.74 5.44 21.37
C LEU A 375 7.13 6.06 21.35
N LEU A 376 8.15 5.28 21.69
CA LEU A 376 9.55 5.63 21.49
C LEU A 376 10.21 4.64 20.53
N ILE A 377 10.96 5.18 19.56
CA ILE A 377 11.88 4.41 18.71
C ILE A 377 13.30 4.82 19.06
N ALA A 378 14.06 3.88 19.62
CA ALA A 378 15.50 4.06 19.88
C ALA A 378 16.27 3.64 18.63
N VAL A 379 16.91 4.63 17.96
CA VAL A 379 17.66 4.43 16.71
C VAL A 379 19.14 4.32 17.04
N LEU A 380 19.69 3.13 16.96
CA LEU A 380 21.09 2.85 17.34
C LEU A 380 22.04 3.08 16.16
N LEU A 381 22.30 4.35 15.82
CA LEU A 381 23.32 4.71 14.83
C LEU A 381 24.73 4.58 15.39
N THR A 382 24.88 4.75 16.69
CA THR A 382 26.10 4.53 17.48
C THR A 382 25.70 3.96 18.84
N ASN A 383 26.67 3.61 19.66
CA ASN A 383 26.44 3.21 21.05
C ASN A 383 26.31 4.47 21.95
N ASP A 384 25.19 5.19 21.82
CA ASP A 384 24.93 6.42 22.57
C ASP A 384 24.22 6.14 23.91
N PRO A 385 24.84 6.51 25.05
CA PRO A 385 24.22 6.33 26.36
C PRO A 385 22.91 7.11 26.54
N GLY A 386 22.77 8.29 25.92
CA GLY A 386 21.58 9.13 26.00
C GLY A 386 20.35 8.41 25.46
N THR A 387 20.46 7.86 24.26
CA THR A 387 19.41 7.05 23.61
C THR A 387 18.96 5.87 24.50
N LEU A 388 19.90 5.19 25.19
CA LEU A 388 19.57 4.06 26.05
C LEU A 388 18.89 4.50 27.36
N VAL A 389 19.26 5.66 27.92
CA VAL A 389 18.59 6.23 29.09
C VAL A 389 17.15 6.61 28.75
N GLU A 390 16.92 7.29 27.63
CA GLU A 390 15.57 7.65 27.16
C GLU A 390 14.70 6.42 26.93
N LEU A 391 15.24 5.36 26.32
CA LEU A 391 14.56 4.07 26.16
C LEU A 391 14.11 3.50 27.51
N GLY A 392 15.03 3.47 28.48
CA GLY A 392 14.75 2.97 29.85
C GLY A 392 13.69 3.80 30.57
N MET A 393 13.77 5.12 30.50
CA MET A 393 12.79 6.05 31.08
C MET A 393 11.40 5.84 30.48
N PHE A 394 11.32 5.70 29.15
CA PHE A 394 10.05 5.53 28.46
C PHE A 394 9.38 4.18 28.79
N LYS A 395 10.19 3.11 28.81
CA LYS A 395 9.72 1.77 29.23
C LYS A 395 9.25 1.74 30.69
N GLN A 396 9.97 2.41 31.59
CA GLN A 396 9.58 2.53 32.99
C GLN A 396 8.23 3.24 33.17
N ALA A 397 7.87 4.15 32.24
CA ALA A 397 6.56 4.78 32.21
C ALA A 397 5.44 3.88 31.66
N GLY A 398 5.73 2.61 31.36
CA GLY A 398 4.76 1.63 30.86
C GLY A 398 4.32 1.85 29.41
N LYS A 399 5.08 2.64 28.65
CA LYS A 399 4.77 2.94 27.24
C LYS A 399 5.52 2.01 26.28
N PRO A 400 4.99 1.74 25.07
CA PRO A 400 5.61 0.86 24.11
C PRO A 400 6.92 1.43 23.54
N THR A 401 7.87 0.53 23.30
CA THR A 401 9.22 0.88 22.84
C THR A 401 9.66 -0.03 21.70
N VAL A 402 10.33 0.56 20.71
CA VAL A 402 10.93 -0.14 19.56
C VAL A 402 12.41 0.23 19.51
N ILE A 403 13.28 -0.75 19.25
CA ILE A 403 14.69 -0.50 18.91
C ILE A 403 14.86 -0.71 17.41
N PHE A 404 15.42 0.28 16.73
CA PHE A 404 15.95 0.15 15.39
C PHE A 404 17.48 0.07 15.44
N ASP A 405 18.03 -1.12 15.15
CA ASP A 405 19.45 -1.44 15.26
C ASP A 405 20.02 -1.93 13.91
N PRO A 406 20.18 -1.06 12.92
CA PRO A 406 20.63 -1.45 11.59
C PRO A 406 22.07 -1.97 11.56
N TYR A 407 22.87 -1.65 12.58
CA TYR A 407 24.29 -1.98 12.67
C TYR A 407 24.63 -3.06 13.70
N HIS A 408 23.62 -3.67 14.35
CA HIS A 408 23.79 -4.72 15.36
C HIS A 408 24.60 -4.28 16.61
N TYR A 409 24.40 -3.04 17.07
CA TYR A 409 25.00 -2.54 18.30
C TYR A 409 24.35 -3.08 19.59
N CYS A 410 23.13 -3.58 19.50
CA CYS A 410 22.34 -4.09 20.62
C CYS A 410 22.83 -5.47 21.09
N THR A 411 24.00 -5.52 21.71
CA THR A 411 24.60 -6.77 22.22
C THR A 411 24.28 -7.04 23.69
N ASN A 412 23.78 -6.04 24.43
CA ASN A 412 23.47 -6.17 25.86
C ASN A 412 22.01 -6.65 26.02
N MET A 413 21.81 -7.73 26.81
CA MET A 413 20.51 -8.31 27.02
C MET A 413 19.51 -7.37 27.73
N PHE A 414 19.97 -6.48 28.62
CA PHE A 414 19.09 -5.48 29.24
C PHE A 414 18.52 -4.52 28.21
N VAL A 415 19.30 -4.12 27.20
CA VAL A 415 18.85 -3.25 26.13
C VAL A 415 17.82 -3.99 25.24
N SER A 416 18.19 -5.18 24.75
CA SER A 416 17.32 -5.95 23.84
C SER A 416 16.00 -6.40 24.48
N HIS A 417 15.97 -6.65 25.78
CA HIS A 417 14.75 -7.08 26.50
C HIS A 417 13.96 -5.91 27.11
N THR A 418 14.47 -4.69 27.07
CA THR A 418 13.73 -3.50 27.46
C THR A 418 12.70 -3.11 26.39
N ALA A 419 13.03 -3.29 25.12
CA ALA A 419 12.12 -2.96 24.03
C ALA A 419 11.04 -4.04 23.82
N ASP A 420 9.88 -3.62 23.34
CA ASP A 420 8.81 -4.53 22.91
C ASP A 420 9.16 -5.19 21.56
N TYR A 421 9.90 -4.46 20.71
CA TYR A 421 10.39 -4.93 19.41
C TYR A 421 11.84 -4.51 19.20
N LEU A 422 12.66 -5.44 18.66
CA LEU A 422 14.01 -5.20 18.17
C LEU A 422 14.03 -5.43 16.67
N CYS A 423 14.27 -4.39 15.90
CA CYS A 423 14.16 -4.35 14.46
C CYS A 423 15.52 -4.01 13.83
N TYR A 424 15.83 -4.66 12.71
CA TYR A 424 17.07 -4.43 11.95
C TYR A 424 16.84 -3.73 10.63
N LYS A 425 15.59 -3.68 10.17
CA LYS A 425 15.16 -3.02 8.94
C LYS A 425 14.06 -2.00 9.24
N ILE A 426 13.98 -0.96 8.44
CA ILE A 426 12.95 0.08 8.59
C ILE A 426 11.54 -0.50 8.40
N THR A 427 11.37 -1.48 7.51
CA THR A 427 10.10 -2.18 7.32
C THR A 427 9.59 -2.81 8.62
N ASP A 428 10.48 -3.53 9.34
CA ASP A 428 10.15 -4.16 10.61
C ASP A 428 9.79 -3.11 11.68
N VAL A 429 10.46 -1.94 11.64
CA VAL A 429 10.13 -0.81 12.52
C VAL A 429 8.71 -0.30 12.23
N MET A 430 8.36 -0.12 10.95
CA MET A 430 7.02 0.33 10.58
C MET A 430 5.95 -0.67 11.04
N ASP A 431 6.18 -1.98 10.85
CA ASP A 431 5.29 -3.02 11.35
C ASP A 431 5.13 -2.95 12.88
N ALA A 432 6.24 -2.79 13.61
CA ALA A 432 6.23 -2.66 15.06
C ALA A 432 5.43 -1.42 15.53
N VAL A 433 5.56 -0.28 14.82
CA VAL A 433 4.80 0.94 15.10
C VAL A 433 3.29 0.66 15.01
N PHE A 434 2.83 0.04 13.91
CA PHE A 434 1.42 -0.29 13.75
C PHE A 434 0.95 -1.34 14.77
N LEU A 435 1.76 -2.34 15.08
CA LEU A 435 1.47 -3.35 16.11
C LEU A 435 1.40 -2.75 17.54
N CYS A 436 2.19 -1.72 17.84
CA CYS A 436 2.13 -1.03 19.12
C CYS A 436 0.92 -0.11 19.27
N LEU A 437 0.56 0.62 18.21
CA LEU A 437 -0.39 1.73 18.28
C LEU A 437 -1.79 1.38 17.73
N GLY A 438 -1.91 0.32 16.96
CA GLY A 438 -3.18 -0.09 16.35
C GLY A 438 -4.08 -0.89 17.28
N GLU A 439 -5.37 -0.88 16.99
CA GLU A 439 -6.38 -1.76 17.58
C GLU A 439 -6.14 -3.19 17.07
N LYS A 440 -6.21 -4.17 17.97
CA LYS A 440 -5.95 -5.61 17.70
C LYS A 440 -7.24 -6.39 17.69
#